data_d666be4cdeb9a3844335a71b3c721672
#
_entry.id   d666be4cdeb9a3844335a71b3c721672
#
_cell.length_a   1.000
_cell.length_b   1.000
_cell.length_c   1.000
_cell.angle_alpha   90.00
_cell.angle_beta   90.00
_cell.angle_gamma   90.00
#
_symmetry.space_group_name_H-M   'P 1'
#
loop_
_entity.id
_entity.type
_entity.pdbx_description
1 polymer ?
#
loop_
_entity_poly.entity_id
_entity_poly.type
_entity_poly.pdbx_seq_one_letter_code
_entity_poly.pdbx_strand_id
1 'polypeptide(L)'
;MYKLTFSPASPYVRKVLLSAYRVRIEGQIMLITVDSQDDSLLRSQNPLGKITIVEKPDGDCLFDSRVIIDHFNREGGGLIPTSGKDRDIVLTRSALAEGIIDASLLVVYSDRYAGGEVPSKMWLDLQIGKIDKSLDFLELDIVNWSDPLGFDAANIGLASALGYLTFRNVRDWKTNRPNIQKWYEDVALKLPGFNETIPVSP
;
A
#
# COMPACT_ATOMS: atom_id res chain seq x y z
N MET A 1 -20.12 10.40 4.47
CA MET A 1 -19.24 10.14 3.31
C MET A 1 -17.80 10.40 3.76
N TYR A 2 -16.88 9.52 3.46
CA TYR A 2 -15.45 9.68 3.75
C TYR A 2 -14.80 10.54 2.69
N LYS A 3 -13.88 11.45 3.09
CA LYS A 3 -13.04 12.21 2.14
C LYS A 3 -11.62 11.65 2.21
N LEU A 4 -11.15 11.09 1.12
CA LEU A 4 -9.82 10.48 1.02
C LEU A 4 -8.87 11.42 0.27
N THR A 5 -7.80 11.89 0.92
CA THR A 5 -6.73 12.60 0.21
C THR A 5 -6.06 11.66 -0.79
N PHE A 6 -6.05 12.08 -2.05
CA PHE A 6 -5.79 11.20 -3.18
C PHE A 6 -4.59 11.65 -4.01
N SER A 7 -3.77 10.67 -4.35
CA SER A 7 -2.81 10.76 -5.45
C SER A 7 -2.83 9.42 -6.21
N PRO A 8 -3.03 9.44 -7.53
CA PRO A 8 -3.16 8.21 -8.33
C PRO A 8 -1.88 7.38 -8.36
N ALA A 9 -0.74 7.98 -8.03
CA ALA A 9 0.56 7.31 -7.99
C ALA A 9 0.91 6.71 -6.62
N SER A 10 0.08 6.94 -5.58
CA SER A 10 0.40 6.53 -4.22
C SER A 10 0.04 5.07 -3.93
N PRO A 11 1.01 4.23 -3.53
CA PRO A 11 0.72 2.85 -3.14
C PRO A 11 -0.08 2.77 -1.82
N TYR A 12 0.06 3.75 -0.94
CA TYR A 12 -0.70 3.84 0.31
C TYR A 12 -2.17 4.17 0.06
N VAL A 13 -2.45 5.06 -0.88
CA VAL A 13 -3.82 5.35 -1.32
C VAL A 13 -4.42 4.13 -1.99
N ARG A 14 -3.66 3.44 -2.85
CA ARG A 14 -4.12 2.23 -3.53
C ARG A 14 -4.59 1.17 -2.56
N LYS A 15 -3.80 0.87 -1.52
CA LYS A 15 -4.21 -0.16 -0.55
C LYS A 15 -5.43 0.25 0.29
N VAL A 16 -5.62 1.55 0.56
CA VAL A 16 -6.84 2.05 1.22
C VAL A 16 -8.06 1.88 0.31
N LEU A 17 -7.94 2.23 -0.97
CA LEU A 17 -9.02 2.04 -1.93
C LEU A 17 -9.37 0.56 -2.14
N LEU A 18 -8.39 -0.31 -2.33
CA LEU A 18 -8.62 -1.76 -2.42
C LEU A 18 -9.33 -2.30 -1.17
N SER A 19 -8.94 -1.81 0.00
CA SER A 19 -9.61 -2.16 1.26
C SER A 19 -11.07 -1.70 1.29
N ALA A 20 -11.36 -0.49 0.77
CA ALA A 20 -12.71 0.02 0.67
C ALA A 20 -13.57 -0.82 -0.28
N TYR A 21 -13.05 -1.19 -1.45
CA TYR A 21 -13.72 -2.13 -2.37
C TYR A 21 -13.98 -3.48 -1.71
N ARG A 22 -13.01 -4.00 -0.96
CA ARG A 22 -13.13 -5.29 -0.26
C ARG A 22 -14.24 -5.29 0.78
N VAL A 23 -14.42 -4.19 1.52
CA VAL A 23 -15.49 -4.05 2.52
C VAL A 23 -16.77 -3.38 1.97
N ARG A 24 -16.82 -3.07 0.66
CA ARG A 24 -17.98 -2.53 -0.05
C ARG A 24 -18.43 -1.16 0.42
N ILE A 25 -17.46 -0.27 0.73
CA ILE A 25 -17.73 1.13 1.09
C ILE A 25 -17.14 2.12 0.06
N GLU A 26 -16.63 1.65 -1.07
CA GLU A 26 -16.03 2.48 -2.12
C GLU A 26 -16.99 3.59 -2.61
N GLY A 27 -18.28 3.29 -2.70
CA GLY A 27 -19.32 4.28 -3.05
C GLY A 27 -19.53 5.38 -1.99
N GLN A 28 -18.94 5.23 -0.81
CA GLN A 28 -18.98 6.23 0.27
C GLN A 28 -17.71 7.08 0.33
N ILE A 29 -16.75 6.88 -0.60
CA ILE A 29 -15.48 7.59 -0.61
C ILE A 29 -15.50 8.68 -1.66
N MET A 30 -15.25 9.91 -1.24
CA MET A 30 -14.98 11.06 -2.09
C MET A 30 -13.45 11.25 -2.17
N LEU A 31 -12.91 11.26 -3.39
CA LEU A 31 -11.49 11.51 -3.61
C LEU A 31 -11.22 13.02 -3.62
N ILE A 32 -10.25 13.44 -2.81
CA ILE A 32 -9.81 14.84 -2.70
C ILE A 32 -8.38 14.93 -3.23
N THR A 33 -8.22 15.56 -4.38
CA THR A 33 -6.89 15.78 -4.96
C THR A 33 -6.11 16.77 -4.10
N VAL A 34 -4.86 16.44 -3.81
CA VAL A 34 -3.94 17.32 -3.06
C VAL A 34 -3.28 18.28 -4.04
N ASP A 35 -3.32 19.57 -3.74
CA ASP A 35 -2.46 20.54 -4.42
C ASP A 35 -1.01 20.35 -3.93
N SER A 36 -0.11 20.04 -4.86
CA SER A 36 1.31 19.86 -4.54
C SER A 36 2.02 21.17 -4.18
N GLN A 37 1.40 22.32 -4.45
CA GLN A 37 1.95 23.64 -4.16
C GLN A 37 1.44 24.24 -2.83
N ASP A 38 0.26 23.81 -2.37
CA ASP A 38 -0.30 24.20 -1.08
C ASP A 38 -0.60 22.96 -0.23
N ASP A 39 0.30 22.65 0.70
CA ASP A 39 0.13 21.55 1.64
C ASP A 39 -0.49 21.98 3.00
N SER A 40 -0.95 23.21 3.12
CA SER A 40 -1.49 23.76 4.37
C SER A 40 -2.68 22.98 4.89
N LEU A 41 -3.64 22.61 4.00
CA LEU A 41 -4.76 21.74 4.35
C LEU A 41 -4.29 20.35 4.76
N LEU A 42 -3.34 19.79 4.01
CA LEU A 42 -2.76 18.48 4.31
C LEU A 42 -2.13 18.46 5.70
N ARG A 43 -1.32 19.48 6.04
CA ARG A 43 -0.66 19.60 7.35
C ARG A 43 -1.62 19.90 8.50
N SER A 44 -2.73 20.55 8.23
CA SER A 44 -3.76 20.77 9.25
C SER A 44 -4.45 19.46 9.65
N GLN A 45 -4.57 18.49 8.74
CA GLN A 45 -5.18 17.19 8.96
C GLN A 45 -4.17 16.13 9.41
N ASN A 46 -2.92 16.22 8.94
CA ASN A 46 -1.81 15.33 9.28
C ASN A 46 -0.52 16.14 9.44
N PRO A 47 0.00 16.36 10.65
CA PRO A 47 1.19 17.19 10.88
C PRO A 47 2.45 16.67 10.16
N LEU A 48 2.46 15.39 9.76
CA LEU A 48 3.56 14.81 8.97
C LEU A 48 3.56 15.30 7.51
N GLY A 49 2.50 16.00 7.03
CA GLY A 49 2.38 16.44 5.65
C GLY A 49 2.35 15.27 4.65
N LYS A 50 1.80 14.13 5.04
CA LYS A 50 1.75 12.93 4.19
C LYS A 50 0.31 12.54 3.87
N ILE A 51 0.08 12.17 2.62
CA ILE A 51 -1.05 11.31 2.28
C ILE A 51 -0.70 9.88 2.72
N THR A 52 -1.60 9.00 3.13
CA THR A 52 -3.04 9.04 2.95
C THR A 52 -3.71 9.58 4.21
N ILE A 53 -4.77 10.37 4.03
CA ILE A 53 -5.66 10.82 5.11
C ILE A 53 -7.08 10.49 4.71
N VAL A 54 -7.89 10.07 5.68
CA VAL A 54 -9.34 9.95 5.55
C VAL A 54 -10.00 10.86 6.59
N GLU A 55 -10.77 11.85 6.12
CA GLU A 55 -11.71 12.59 6.96
C GLU A 55 -13.02 11.80 7.04
N LYS A 56 -13.41 11.43 8.26
CA LYS A 56 -14.67 10.73 8.54
C LYS A 56 -15.88 11.66 8.43
N PRO A 57 -17.12 11.09 8.37
CA PRO A 57 -18.34 11.90 8.34
C PRO A 57 -18.52 12.86 9.54
N ASP A 58 -17.92 12.53 10.69
CA ASP A 58 -17.92 13.35 11.90
C ASP A 58 -16.85 14.45 11.92
N GLY A 59 -15.99 14.50 10.90
CA GLY A 59 -14.92 15.47 10.73
C GLY A 59 -13.57 15.04 11.28
N ASP A 60 -13.48 13.94 12.02
CA ASP A 60 -12.19 13.42 12.50
C ASP A 60 -11.34 12.89 11.35
N CYS A 61 -10.04 13.15 11.41
CA CYS A 61 -9.07 12.67 10.43
C CYS A 61 -8.31 11.45 10.94
N LEU A 62 -8.22 10.43 10.08
CA LEU A 62 -7.41 9.24 10.30
C LEU A 62 -6.20 9.23 9.36
N PHE A 63 -5.04 8.88 9.88
CA PHE A 63 -3.77 8.58 9.20
C PHE A 63 -2.93 7.66 10.11
N ASP A 64 -2.03 6.78 9.62
CA ASP A 64 -1.76 6.52 8.21
C ASP A 64 -2.71 5.46 7.60
N SER A 65 -2.33 4.95 6.43
CA SER A 65 -3.10 3.92 5.72
C SER A 65 -3.41 2.67 6.54
N ARG A 66 -2.55 2.29 7.50
CA ARG A 66 -2.77 1.13 8.40
C ARG A 66 -3.92 1.39 9.37
N VAL A 67 -3.98 2.59 9.93
CA VAL A 67 -5.07 3.02 10.82
C VAL A 67 -6.39 3.09 10.06
N ILE A 68 -6.35 3.60 8.83
CA ILE A 68 -7.53 3.69 7.96
C ILE A 68 -8.05 2.29 7.62
N ILE A 69 -7.17 1.35 7.27
CA ILE A 69 -7.56 -0.03 6.95
C ILE A 69 -8.14 -0.73 8.18
N ASP A 70 -7.58 -0.53 9.37
CA ASP A 70 -8.15 -1.07 10.61
C ASP A 70 -9.53 -0.46 10.90
N HIS A 71 -9.73 0.84 10.64
CA HIS A 71 -11.05 1.46 10.75
C HIS A 71 -12.04 0.82 9.77
N PHE A 72 -11.70 0.66 8.50
CA PHE A 72 -12.56 0.01 7.51
C PHE A 72 -12.84 -1.47 7.87
N ASN A 73 -11.88 -2.14 8.49
CA ASN A 73 -12.09 -3.50 9.00
C ASN A 73 -13.15 -3.55 10.12
N ARG A 74 -13.22 -2.54 10.98
CA ARG A 74 -14.27 -2.45 12.02
C ARG A 74 -15.65 -2.18 11.43
N GLU A 75 -15.71 -1.44 10.30
CA GLU A 75 -16.98 -1.13 9.62
C GLU A 75 -17.53 -2.32 8.82
N GLY A 76 -16.69 -2.99 8.05
CA GLY A 76 -17.13 -4.03 7.09
C GLY A 76 -16.59 -5.43 7.36
N GLY A 77 -15.56 -5.56 8.17
CA GLY A 77 -14.92 -6.84 8.48
C GLY A 77 -14.10 -7.46 7.33
N GLY A 78 -13.44 -8.57 7.63
CA GLY A 78 -12.78 -9.40 6.63
C GLY A 78 -11.43 -8.91 6.10
N LEU A 79 -10.86 -7.82 6.65
CA LEU A 79 -9.52 -7.36 6.31
C LEU A 79 -8.47 -7.86 7.29
N ILE A 80 -8.81 -7.87 8.57
CA ILE A 80 -7.89 -8.26 9.66
C ILE A 80 -8.68 -9.11 10.65
N PRO A 81 -8.23 -10.31 11.00
CA PRO A 81 -8.86 -11.12 12.05
C PRO A 81 -8.94 -10.35 13.38
N THR A 82 -9.97 -10.65 14.17
CA THR A 82 -10.22 -9.92 15.42
C THR A 82 -9.16 -10.17 16.49
N SER A 83 -8.60 -11.38 16.54
CA SER A 83 -7.60 -11.77 17.57
C SER A 83 -6.86 -13.05 17.17
N GLY A 84 -5.87 -13.41 17.98
CA GLY A 84 -5.17 -14.69 17.89
C GLY A 84 -4.12 -14.76 16.79
N LYS A 85 -3.61 -15.97 16.55
CA LYS A 85 -2.50 -16.25 15.64
C LYS A 85 -2.75 -15.74 14.21
N ASP A 86 -3.96 -15.87 13.70
CA ASP A 86 -4.29 -15.43 12.33
C ASP A 86 -4.18 -13.91 12.20
N ARG A 87 -4.55 -13.16 13.24
CA ARG A 87 -4.33 -11.71 13.28
C ARG A 87 -2.85 -11.37 13.22
N ASP A 88 -2.03 -12.05 14.01
CA ASP A 88 -0.58 -11.81 14.03
C ASP A 88 0.04 -12.11 12.66
N ILE A 89 -0.40 -13.18 12.00
CA ILE A 89 0.03 -13.55 10.65
C ILE A 89 -0.32 -12.46 9.64
N VAL A 90 -1.58 -12.03 9.58
CA VAL A 90 -2.03 -11.00 8.63
C VAL A 90 -1.30 -9.68 8.88
N LEU A 91 -1.16 -9.26 10.14
CA LEU A 91 -0.45 -8.01 10.45
C LEU A 91 1.04 -8.08 10.13
N THR A 92 1.70 -9.22 10.39
CA THR A 92 3.12 -9.41 10.05
C THR A 92 3.35 -9.39 8.54
N ARG A 93 2.51 -10.06 7.78
CA ARG A 93 2.54 -10.04 6.31
C ARG A 93 2.22 -8.66 5.74
N SER A 94 1.27 -7.95 6.35
CA SER A 94 0.98 -6.54 6.01
C SER A 94 2.19 -5.63 6.26
N ALA A 95 2.91 -5.84 7.38
CA ALA A 95 4.12 -5.08 7.70
C ALA A 95 5.26 -5.38 6.72
N LEU A 96 5.41 -6.62 6.22
CA LEU A 96 6.36 -6.95 5.17
C LEU A 96 6.04 -6.20 3.86
N ALA A 97 4.77 -6.21 3.44
CA ALA A 97 4.33 -5.47 2.25
C ALA A 97 4.55 -3.95 2.41
N GLU A 98 4.27 -3.40 3.59
CA GLU A 98 4.55 -2.00 3.92
C GLU A 98 6.03 -1.69 3.81
N GLY A 99 6.90 -2.54 4.34
CA GLY A 99 8.35 -2.38 4.26
C GLY A 99 8.88 -2.35 2.81
N ILE A 100 8.26 -3.11 1.91
CA ILE A 100 8.58 -3.04 0.47
C ILE A 100 8.15 -1.68 -0.10
N ILE A 101 6.95 -1.20 0.22
CA ILE A 101 6.45 0.12 -0.22
C ILE A 101 7.36 1.22 0.30
N ASP A 102 7.69 1.22 1.60
CA ASP A 102 8.53 2.23 2.23
C ASP A 102 9.92 2.30 1.59
N ALA A 103 10.57 1.14 1.42
CA ALA A 103 11.88 1.08 0.77
C ALA A 103 11.82 1.56 -0.68
N SER A 104 10.76 1.19 -1.42
CA SER A 104 10.55 1.62 -2.80
C SER A 104 10.33 3.13 -2.91
N LEU A 105 9.57 3.71 -1.99
CA LEU A 105 9.33 5.15 -1.93
C LEU A 105 10.64 5.91 -1.67
N LEU A 106 11.48 5.40 -0.76
CA LEU A 106 12.77 6.00 -0.45
C LEU A 106 13.71 5.98 -1.67
N VAL A 107 13.68 4.92 -2.48
CA VAL A 107 14.43 4.87 -3.75
C VAL A 107 13.93 5.96 -4.71
N VAL A 108 12.61 6.05 -4.93
CA VAL A 108 12.00 7.05 -5.82
C VAL A 108 12.27 8.48 -5.32
N TYR A 109 12.21 8.71 -4.02
CA TYR A 109 12.40 10.03 -3.43
C TYR A 109 13.87 10.45 -3.38
N SER A 110 14.82 9.51 -3.30
CA SER A 110 16.24 9.84 -3.34
C SER A 110 16.62 10.55 -4.64
N ASP A 111 16.02 10.16 -5.76
CA ASP A 111 16.21 10.84 -7.04
C ASP A 111 15.46 12.17 -7.10
N ARG A 112 14.17 12.15 -6.70
CA ARG A 112 13.29 13.33 -6.73
C ARG A 112 13.83 14.51 -5.92
N TYR A 113 14.42 14.24 -4.75
CA TYR A 113 14.89 15.26 -3.80
C TYR A 113 16.41 15.40 -3.76
N ALA A 114 17.11 14.84 -4.75
CA ALA A 114 18.56 14.95 -4.86
C ALA A 114 19.07 16.40 -5.11
N GLY A 115 18.17 17.31 -5.54
CA GLY A 115 18.55 18.71 -5.79
C GLY A 115 19.62 18.88 -6.90
N GLY A 116 19.76 17.86 -7.78
CA GLY A 116 20.79 17.79 -8.82
C GLY A 116 22.07 17.06 -8.38
N GLU A 117 22.13 16.62 -7.13
CA GLU A 117 23.23 15.78 -6.64
C GLU A 117 22.96 14.29 -6.97
N VAL A 118 24.02 13.50 -7.01
CA VAL A 118 23.90 12.05 -7.18
C VAL A 118 23.50 11.42 -5.84
N PRO A 119 22.37 10.68 -5.79
CA PRO A 119 21.97 9.99 -4.57
C PRO A 119 23.06 9.03 -4.05
N SER A 120 23.18 8.91 -2.74
CA SER A 120 24.14 8.00 -2.13
C SER A 120 23.92 6.56 -2.59
N LYS A 121 24.92 5.99 -3.29
CA LYS A 121 24.86 4.58 -3.72
C LYS A 121 24.66 3.63 -2.55
N MET A 122 25.36 3.87 -1.44
CA MET A 122 25.23 3.03 -0.24
C MET A 122 23.79 3.07 0.32
N TRP A 123 23.15 4.23 0.30
CA TRP A 123 21.77 4.37 0.73
C TRP A 123 20.78 3.63 -0.20
N LEU A 124 20.98 3.80 -1.51
CA LEU A 124 20.16 3.09 -2.52
C LEU A 124 20.34 1.58 -2.40
N ASP A 125 21.57 1.10 -2.32
CA ASP A 125 21.86 -0.33 -2.16
C ASP A 125 21.20 -0.90 -0.88
N LEU A 126 21.16 -0.13 0.19
CA LEU A 126 20.47 -0.51 1.42
C LEU A 126 18.95 -0.67 1.21
N GLN A 127 18.30 0.28 0.52
CA GLN A 127 16.84 0.18 0.28
C GLN A 127 16.52 -0.95 -0.71
N ILE A 128 17.26 -1.04 -1.81
CA ILE A 128 17.11 -2.13 -2.79
C ILE A 128 17.34 -3.49 -2.13
N GLY A 129 18.36 -3.60 -1.26
CA GLY A 129 18.62 -4.83 -0.52
C GLY A 129 17.48 -5.27 0.39
N LYS A 130 16.72 -4.32 0.97
CA LYS A 130 15.47 -4.65 1.72
C LYS A 130 14.41 -5.23 0.79
N ILE A 131 14.21 -4.62 -0.38
CA ILE A 131 13.23 -5.08 -1.37
C ILE A 131 13.61 -6.50 -1.84
N ASP A 132 14.87 -6.72 -2.24
CA ASP A 132 15.33 -8.01 -2.73
C ASP A 132 15.13 -9.13 -1.70
N LYS A 133 15.60 -8.90 -0.45
CA LYS A 133 15.44 -9.89 0.63
C LYS A 133 13.96 -10.17 0.96
N SER A 134 13.10 -9.16 0.87
CA SER A 134 11.67 -9.33 1.07
C SER A 134 11.04 -10.16 -0.06
N LEU A 135 11.44 -9.91 -1.32
CA LEU A 135 10.96 -10.68 -2.46
C LEU A 135 11.47 -12.14 -2.43
N ASP A 136 12.72 -12.36 -2.02
CA ASP A 136 13.27 -13.72 -1.89
C ASP A 136 12.59 -14.49 -0.75
N PHE A 137 12.29 -13.82 0.37
CA PHE A 137 11.48 -14.41 1.45
C PHE A 137 10.06 -14.73 0.96
N LEU A 138 9.42 -13.82 0.25
CA LEU A 138 8.08 -14.03 -0.30
C LEU A 138 8.03 -15.19 -1.28
N GLU A 139 9.02 -15.34 -2.15
CA GLU A 139 9.07 -16.47 -3.10
C GLU A 139 8.99 -17.83 -2.40
N LEU A 140 9.58 -17.94 -1.20
CA LEU A 140 9.55 -19.16 -0.40
C LEU A 140 8.27 -19.31 0.42
N ASP A 141 7.70 -18.22 0.94
CA ASP A 141 6.59 -18.25 1.90
C ASP A 141 5.22 -18.04 1.27
N ILE A 142 5.12 -17.39 0.09
CA ILE A 142 3.84 -16.98 -0.50
C ILE A 142 2.89 -18.16 -0.75
N VAL A 143 3.44 -19.36 -0.96
CA VAL A 143 2.66 -20.61 -1.11
C VAL A 143 1.87 -20.97 0.14
N ASN A 144 2.27 -20.44 1.30
CA ASN A 144 1.63 -20.63 2.60
C ASN A 144 0.61 -19.50 2.92
N TRP A 145 0.44 -18.55 2.01
CA TRP A 145 -0.50 -17.46 2.22
C TRP A 145 -1.94 -17.93 1.94
N SER A 146 -2.47 -18.69 2.88
CA SER A 146 -3.92 -18.92 2.91
C SER A 146 -4.62 -17.61 3.18
N ASP A 147 -5.72 -17.38 2.49
CA ASP A 147 -6.60 -16.23 2.73
C ASP A 147 -7.97 -16.71 3.21
N PRO A 148 -8.11 -17.05 4.50
CA PRO A 148 -9.37 -17.55 5.04
C PRO A 148 -10.50 -16.49 5.04
N LEU A 149 -10.12 -15.21 4.94
CA LEU A 149 -11.07 -14.10 4.90
C LEU A 149 -11.43 -13.65 3.48
N GLY A 150 -10.72 -14.16 2.47
CA GLY A 150 -10.82 -13.72 1.08
C GLY A 150 -10.34 -12.28 0.90
N PHE A 151 -9.09 -12.11 0.43
CA PHE A 151 -8.46 -10.81 0.18
C PHE A 151 -8.27 -9.94 1.43
N ASP A 152 -7.50 -10.41 2.37
CA ASP A 152 -7.14 -9.72 3.60
C ASP A 152 -6.19 -8.52 3.39
N ALA A 153 -5.88 -7.78 4.47
CA ALA A 153 -4.99 -6.62 4.43
C ALA A 153 -3.57 -6.94 3.95
N ALA A 154 -3.09 -8.17 4.17
CA ALA A 154 -1.77 -8.60 3.71
C ALA A 154 -1.74 -8.79 2.18
N ASN A 155 -2.75 -9.44 1.61
CA ASN A 155 -2.91 -9.61 0.16
C ASN A 155 -3.06 -8.26 -0.54
N ILE A 156 -3.88 -7.36 0.02
CA ILE A 156 -4.06 -5.99 -0.49
C ILE A 156 -2.76 -5.19 -0.43
N GLY A 157 -2.04 -5.28 0.68
CA GLY A 157 -0.75 -4.62 0.86
C GLY A 157 0.28 -5.10 -0.16
N LEU A 158 0.41 -6.42 -0.35
CA LEU A 158 1.36 -6.99 -1.29
C LEU A 158 1.02 -6.65 -2.75
N ALA A 159 -0.25 -6.71 -3.14
CA ALA A 159 -0.68 -6.31 -4.49
C ALA A 159 -0.33 -4.84 -4.77
N SER A 160 -0.50 -3.96 -3.77
CA SER A 160 -0.13 -2.54 -3.88
C SER A 160 1.39 -2.35 -3.98
N ALA A 161 2.17 -3.11 -3.21
CA ALA A 161 3.64 -3.08 -3.23
C ALA A 161 4.20 -3.52 -4.59
N LEU A 162 3.79 -4.69 -5.09
CA LEU A 162 4.24 -5.22 -6.39
C LEU A 162 3.81 -4.31 -7.54
N GLY A 163 2.59 -3.77 -7.47
CA GLY A 163 2.10 -2.77 -8.43
C GLY A 163 2.95 -1.51 -8.44
N TYR A 164 3.40 -1.02 -7.28
CA TYR A 164 4.25 0.16 -7.19
C TYR A 164 5.67 -0.09 -7.71
N LEU A 165 6.26 -1.26 -7.40
CA LEU A 165 7.55 -1.68 -7.96
C LEU A 165 7.52 -1.66 -9.48
N THR A 166 6.45 -2.19 -10.09
CA THR A 166 6.26 -2.17 -11.56
C THR A 166 6.05 -0.76 -12.08
N PHE A 167 5.16 0.02 -11.46
CA PHE A 167 4.78 1.36 -11.90
C PHE A 167 5.97 2.33 -11.90
N ARG A 168 6.84 2.24 -10.89
CA ARG A 168 8.02 3.09 -10.75
C ARG A 168 9.29 2.49 -11.33
N ASN A 169 9.21 1.26 -11.84
CA ASN A 169 10.37 0.50 -12.34
C ASN A 169 11.53 0.44 -11.32
N VAL A 170 11.18 0.27 -10.03
CA VAL A 170 12.17 0.24 -8.93
C VAL A 170 12.92 -1.08 -8.93
N ARG A 171 12.20 -2.19 -9.08
CA ARG A 171 12.76 -3.54 -9.07
C ARG A 171 11.89 -4.53 -9.82
N ASP A 172 12.51 -5.41 -10.59
CA ASP A 172 11.84 -6.56 -11.18
C ASP A 172 11.56 -7.60 -10.08
N TRP A 173 10.28 -7.81 -9.82
CA TRP A 173 9.80 -8.81 -8.85
C TRP A 173 9.36 -10.12 -9.51
N LYS A 174 9.34 -10.20 -10.85
CA LYS A 174 8.85 -11.35 -11.61
C LYS A 174 9.94 -12.36 -11.92
N THR A 175 11.05 -11.88 -12.48
CA THR A 175 12.11 -12.77 -12.97
C THR A 175 12.65 -13.66 -11.84
N ASN A 176 12.68 -14.98 -12.09
CA ASN A 176 13.09 -16.02 -11.16
C ASN A 176 12.24 -16.15 -9.87
N ARG A 177 10.97 -15.65 -9.90
CA ARG A 177 10.04 -15.76 -8.75
C ARG A 177 8.68 -16.29 -9.19
N PRO A 178 8.59 -17.56 -9.62
CA PRO A 178 7.35 -18.15 -10.15
C PRO A 178 6.21 -18.23 -9.14
N ASN A 179 6.49 -18.39 -7.85
CA ASN A 179 5.46 -18.46 -6.82
C ASN A 179 4.78 -17.11 -6.61
N ILE A 180 5.55 -16.01 -6.60
CA ILE A 180 5.00 -14.64 -6.53
C ILE A 180 4.19 -14.34 -7.78
N GLN A 181 4.67 -14.74 -8.98
CA GLN A 181 3.92 -14.56 -10.23
C GLN A 181 2.59 -15.29 -10.17
N LYS A 182 2.62 -16.57 -9.78
CA LYS A 182 1.40 -17.36 -9.65
C LYS A 182 0.42 -16.73 -8.66
N TRP A 183 0.89 -16.31 -7.49
CA TRP A 183 0.06 -15.61 -6.51
C TRP A 183 -0.54 -14.32 -7.09
N TYR A 184 0.25 -13.55 -7.84
CA TYR A 184 -0.22 -12.32 -8.46
C TYR A 184 -1.38 -12.58 -9.44
N GLU A 185 -1.28 -13.61 -10.27
CA GLU A 185 -2.31 -14.02 -11.24
C GLU A 185 -3.54 -14.60 -10.55
N ASP A 186 -3.34 -15.43 -9.53
CA ASP A 186 -4.42 -16.16 -8.87
C ASP A 186 -5.15 -15.34 -7.80
N VAL A 187 -4.48 -14.39 -7.18
CA VAL A 187 -5.00 -13.61 -6.05
C VAL A 187 -5.07 -12.12 -6.37
N ALA A 188 -3.92 -11.48 -6.67
CA ALA A 188 -3.86 -10.03 -6.77
C ALA A 188 -4.78 -9.47 -7.86
N LEU A 189 -4.78 -10.07 -9.06
CA LEU A 189 -5.62 -9.63 -10.19
C LEU A 189 -7.13 -9.81 -9.94
N LYS A 190 -7.50 -10.60 -8.94
CA LYS A 190 -8.91 -10.86 -8.58
C LYS A 190 -9.40 -10.00 -7.41
N LEU A 191 -8.53 -9.15 -6.85
CA LEU A 191 -8.92 -8.21 -5.80
C LEU A 191 -10.03 -7.29 -6.28
N PRO A 192 -11.10 -7.10 -5.51
CA PRO A 192 -12.10 -6.09 -5.81
C PRO A 192 -11.46 -4.71 -5.95
N GLY A 193 -11.76 -4.00 -7.05
CA GLY A 193 -11.19 -2.69 -7.33
C GLY A 193 -9.75 -2.70 -7.87
N PHE A 194 -9.19 -3.87 -8.21
CA PHE A 194 -7.80 -3.96 -8.68
C PHE A 194 -7.55 -3.10 -9.92
N ASN A 195 -8.43 -3.20 -10.93
CA ASN A 195 -8.30 -2.46 -12.19
C ASN A 195 -8.59 -0.97 -12.02
N GLU A 196 -9.55 -0.63 -11.18
CA GLU A 196 -9.99 0.74 -10.89
C GLU A 196 -8.93 1.54 -10.12
N THR A 197 -7.99 0.83 -9.49
CA THR A 197 -6.95 1.43 -8.65
C THR A 197 -5.53 1.28 -9.22
N ILE A 198 -5.39 0.87 -10.47
CA ILE A 198 -4.07 0.79 -11.12
C ILE A 198 -3.40 2.16 -11.06
N PRO A 199 -2.13 2.24 -10.58
CA PRO A 199 -1.45 3.51 -10.45
C PRO A 199 -1.19 4.14 -11.82
N VAL A 200 -1.41 5.44 -11.91
CA VAL A 200 -1.12 6.26 -13.09
C VAL A 200 -0.27 7.47 -12.70
N SER A 201 0.47 8.00 -13.66
CA SER A 201 1.21 9.26 -13.44
C SER A 201 0.22 10.41 -13.25
N PRO A 202 0.47 11.29 -12.27
CA PRO A 202 -0.34 12.50 -12.05
C PRO A 202 -0.22 13.47 -13.21
#